data_6b910eb117f68968611d420f6ac48258
#
_entry.id   6b910eb117f68968611d420f6ac48258
#
_cell.length_a   1.000
_cell.length_b   1.000
_cell.length_c   1.000
_cell.angle_alpha   90.00
_cell.angle_beta   90.00
_cell.angle_gamma   90.00
#
_symmetry.space_group_name_H-M   'P 1'
#
loop_
_entity.id
_entity.type
_entity.pdbx_description
1 polymer ?
#
loop_
_entity_poly.entity_id
_entity_poly.type
_entity_poly.pdbx_seq_one_letter_code
_entity_poly.pdbx_strand_id
1 'polypeptide(L)'
;MIPTYNEIGNKCALIIRRVMEDGEQSHGKNVWFNNESSQRQVLLAARHLLTYQLQASGDKPADGDDHLVNALVRVAMAIAKRDECGTLSE
;
A
#
# COMPACT_ATOMS: atom_id res chain seq x y z
N MET A 1 -8.81 -10.46 22.38
CA MET A 1 -8.03 -9.33 22.95
C MET A 1 -7.85 -8.25 21.89
N ILE A 2 -8.03 -7.00 22.30
CA ILE A 2 -7.84 -5.86 21.38
C ILE A 2 -6.34 -5.51 21.35
N PRO A 3 -5.70 -5.52 20.19
CA PRO A 3 -4.28 -5.14 20.10
C PRO A 3 -4.09 -3.65 20.43
N THR A 4 -2.94 -3.33 21.02
CA THR A 4 -2.56 -1.93 21.27
C THR A 4 -2.17 -1.25 19.94
N TYR A 5 -2.16 0.09 19.95
CA TYR A 5 -1.69 0.81 18.73
C TYR A 5 -0.20 0.56 18.47
N ASN A 6 0.60 0.27 19.46
CA ASN A 6 1.99 -0.13 19.23
C ASN A 6 2.08 -1.48 18.50
N GLU A 7 1.26 -2.44 18.90
CA GLU A 7 1.18 -3.73 18.22
C GLU A 7 0.70 -3.59 16.78
N ILE A 8 -0.31 -2.76 16.56
CA ILE A 8 -0.83 -2.45 15.22
C ILE A 8 0.26 -1.80 14.38
N GLY A 9 0.94 -0.78 14.92
CA GLY A 9 2.00 -0.09 14.20
C GLY A 9 3.17 -1.00 13.85
N ASN A 10 3.59 -1.85 14.77
CA ASN A 10 4.69 -2.79 14.53
C ASN A 10 4.31 -3.81 13.44
N LYS A 11 3.09 -4.30 13.47
CA LYS A 11 2.60 -5.22 12.45
C LYS A 11 2.56 -4.58 11.07
N CYS A 12 2.04 -3.36 10.98
CA CYS A 12 1.98 -2.63 9.72
C CYS A 12 3.37 -2.31 9.18
N ALA A 13 4.31 -1.92 10.05
CA ALA A 13 5.69 -1.64 9.65
C ALA A 13 6.36 -2.88 9.05
N LEU A 14 6.14 -4.04 9.65
CA LEU A 14 6.70 -5.30 9.15
C LEU A 14 6.10 -5.67 7.79
N ILE A 15 4.78 -5.51 7.62
CA ILE A 15 4.09 -5.77 6.36
C ILE A 15 4.63 -4.87 5.26
N ILE A 16 4.72 -3.57 5.53
CA ILE A 16 5.23 -2.59 4.56
C ILE A 16 6.63 -2.96 4.11
N ARG A 17 7.51 -3.28 5.06
CA ARG A 17 8.89 -3.66 4.75
C ARG A 17 8.94 -4.88 3.83
N ARG A 18 8.20 -5.93 4.14
CA ARG A 18 8.20 -7.17 3.37
C ARG A 18 7.73 -6.95 1.93
N VAL A 19 6.62 -6.23 1.78
CA VAL A 19 6.07 -5.98 0.44
C VAL A 19 7.02 -5.11 -0.38
N MET A 20 7.62 -4.09 0.22
CA MET A 20 8.54 -3.21 -0.48
C MET A 20 9.85 -3.91 -0.84
N GLU A 21 10.36 -4.77 0.03
CA GLU A 21 11.55 -5.57 -0.28
C GLU A 21 11.28 -6.52 -1.46
N ASP A 22 10.12 -7.18 -1.48
CA ASP A 22 9.73 -8.04 -2.59
C ASP A 22 9.60 -7.25 -3.89
N GLY A 23 9.00 -6.07 -3.84
CA GLY A 23 8.87 -5.19 -4.99
C GLY A 23 10.23 -4.71 -5.50
N GLU A 24 11.16 -4.42 -4.59
CA GLU A 24 12.52 -4.01 -4.95
C GLU A 24 13.26 -5.12 -5.71
N GLN A 25 13.08 -6.37 -5.30
CA GLN A 25 13.67 -7.50 -6.01
C GLN A 25 13.10 -7.67 -7.42
N SER A 26 11.82 -7.38 -7.60
CA SER A 26 11.12 -7.56 -8.88
C SER A 26 11.30 -6.38 -9.84
N HIS A 27 11.32 -5.15 -9.33
CA HIS A 27 11.25 -3.92 -10.13
C HIS A 27 12.45 -3.00 -10.00
N GLY A 28 13.33 -3.26 -9.04
CA GLY A 28 14.48 -2.41 -8.76
C GLY A 28 14.25 -1.44 -7.63
N LYS A 29 15.35 -0.94 -7.08
CA LYS A 29 15.34 -0.06 -5.93
C LYS A 29 14.79 1.31 -6.28
N ASN A 30 13.85 1.79 -5.50
CA ASN A 30 13.26 3.14 -5.62
C ASN A 30 12.56 3.42 -6.94
N VAL A 31 12.25 2.40 -7.75
CA VAL A 31 11.53 2.60 -9.01
C VAL A 31 10.17 3.23 -8.76
N TRP A 32 9.44 2.75 -7.75
CA TRP A 32 8.13 3.31 -7.39
C TRP A 32 8.22 4.79 -7.03
N PHE A 33 9.27 5.20 -6.31
CA PHE A 33 9.45 6.59 -5.87
C PHE A 33 9.74 7.50 -7.06
N ASN A 34 10.59 7.04 -7.98
CA ASN A 34 11.03 7.85 -9.12
C ASN A 34 9.98 7.96 -10.22
N ASN A 35 9.16 6.93 -10.41
CA ASN A 35 8.30 6.82 -11.57
C ASN A 35 6.83 7.11 -11.28
N GLU A 36 6.42 7.18 -10.01
CA GLU A 36 5.02 7.33 -9.67
C GLU A 36 4.79 8.49 -8.70
N SER A 37 3.73 9.25 -8.93
CA SER A 37 3.34 10.33 -8.03
C SER A 37 2.62 9.80 -6.79
N SER A 38 2.50 10.61 -5.75
CA SER A 38 1.70 10.27 -4.59
C SER A 38 0.23 10.09 -4.96
N GLN A 39 -0.28 10.90 -5.89
CA GLN A 39 -1.66 10.77 -6.37
C GLN A 39 -1.91 9.44 -7.07
N ARG A 40 -0.93 8.96 -7.86
CA ARG A 40 -1.02 7.64 -8.49
C ARG A 40 -1.08 6.53 -7.44
N GLN A 41 -0.29 6.63 -6.38
CA GLN A 41 -0.32 5.66 -5.29
C GLN A 41 -1.67 5.65 -4.58
N VAL A 42 -2.28 6.83 -4.37
CA VAL A 42 -3.62 6.94 -3.78
C VAL A 42 -4.66 6.25 -4.66
N LEU A 43 -4.60 6.46 -5.97
CA LEU A 43 -5.52 5.81 -6.91
C LEU A 43 -5.40 4.27 -6.83
N LEU A 44 -4.18 3.77 -6.80
CA LEU A 44 -3.94 2.33 -6.70
C LEU A 44 -4.43 1.77 -5.36
N ALA A 45 -4.24 2.51 -4.28
CA ALA A 45 -4.76 2.13 -2.96
C ALA A 45 -6.28 2.04 -2.99
N ALA A 46 -6.95 3.01 -3.59
CA ALA A 46 -8.42 3.02 -3.71
C ALA A 46 -8.93 1.83 -4.49
N ARG A 47 -8.24 1.46 -5.57
CA ARG A 47 -8.60 0.27 -6.38
C ARG A 47 -8.48 -1.01 -5.56
N HIS A 48 -7.42 -1.15 -4.78
CA HIS A 48 -7.25 -2.32 -3.92
C HIS A 48 -8.33 -2.39 -2.84
N LEU A 49 -8.70 -1.26 -2.24
CA LEU A 49 -9.76 -1.22 -1.24
C LEU A 49 -11.11 -1.60 -1.82
N LEU A 50 -11.43 -1.11 -3.03
CA LEU A 50 -12.67 -1.48 -3.70
C LEU A 50 -12.70 -2.98 -4.02
N THR A 51 -11.61 -3.52 -4.55
CA THR A 51 -11.51 -4.94 -4.85
C THR A 51 -11.69 -5.78 -3.60
N TYR A 52 -11.04 -5.38 -2.50
CA TYR A 52 -11.21 -6.04 -1.21
C TYR A 52 -12.68 -6.08 -0.79
N GLN A 53 -13.39 -4.96 -0.87
CA GLN A 53 -14.81 -4.89 -0.51
C GLN A 53 -15.67 -5.81 -1.39
N LEU A 54 -15.42 -5.82 -2.69
CA LEU A 54 -16.18 -6.64 -3.63
C LEU A 54 -15.94 -8.14 -3.39
N GLN A 55 -14.72 -8.52 -3.08
CA GLN A 55 -14.40 -9.90 -2.72
C GLN A 55 -15.04 -10.29 -1.40
N ALA A 56 -15.01 -9.41 -0.41
CA ALA A 56 -15.61 -9.68 0.90
C ALA A 56 -17.13 -9.84 0.84
N SER A 57 -17.79 -9.13 -0.07
CA SER A 57 -19.24 -9.23 -0.27
C SER A 57 -19.65 -10.34 -1.25
N GLY A 58 -18.69 -11.02 -1.86
CA GLY A 58 -18.96 -12.10 -2.82
C GLY A 58 -19.22 -11.62 -4.25
N ASP A 59 -19.08 -10.33 -4.53
CA ASP A 59 -19.33 -9.77 -5.86
C ASP A 59 -18.15 -9.98 -6.82
N LYS A 60 -16.99 -10.32 -6.29
CA LYS A 60 -15.82 -10.71 -7.07
C LYS A 60 -15.19 -11.96 -6.47
N PRO A 61 -14.60 -12.85 -7.30
CA PRO A 61 -13.87 -14.00 -6.79
C PRO A 61 -12.53 -13.59 -6.16
N ALA A 62 -12.02 -14.44 -5.29
CA ALA A 62 -10.66 -14.29 -4.78
C ALA A 62 -9.66 -14.49 -5.93
N ASP A 63 -8.57 -13.70 -5.92
CA ASP A 63 -7.54 -13.75 -6.96
C ASP A 63 -6.15 -14.07 -6.41
N GLY A 64 -6.05 -14.42 -5.12
CA GLY A 64 -4.79 -14.75 -4.49
C GLY A 64 -4.00 -13.57 -3.96
N ASP A 65 -4.42 -12.33 -4.28
CA ASP A 65 -3.78 -11.12 -3.78
C ASP A 65 -4.43 -10.64 -2.48
N ASP A 66 -3.61 -10.15 -1.57
CA ASP A 66 -4.10 -9.49 -0.36
C ASP A 66 -4.29 -8.01 -0.63
N HIS A 67 -5.48 -7.64 -1.08
CA HIS A 67 -5.77 -6.26 -1.49
C HIS A 67 -5.77 -5.28 -0.33
N LEU A 68 -6.06 -5.74 0.89
CA LEU A 68 -6.01 -4.87 2.06
C LEU A 68 -4.56 -4.49 2.39
N VAL A 69 -3.66 -5.46 2.37
CA VAL A 69 -2.21 -5.23 2.55
C VAL A 69 -1.66 -4.35 1.43
N ASN A 70 -2.03 -4.62 0.19
CA ASN A 70 -1.59 -3.82 -0.95
C ASN A 70 -2.05 -2.37 -0.83
N ALA A 71 -3.27 -2.13 -0.36
CA ALA A 71 -3.77 -0.78 -0.10
C ALA A 71 -2.94 -0.06 0.97
N LEU A 72 -2.63 -0.74 2.06
CA LEU A 72 -1.80 -0.18 3.13
C LEU A 72 -0.44 0.28 2.59
N VAL A 73 0.23 -0.56 1.83
CA VAL A 73 1.55 -0.25 1.27
C VAL A 73 1.49 0.93 0.32
N ARG A 74 0.46 0.98 -0.55
CA ARG A 74 0.28 2.11 -1.47
C ARG A 74 0.05 3.43 -0.74
N VAL A 75 -0.72 3.41 0.35
CA VAL A 75 -0.93 4.61 1.18
C VAL A 75 0.38 5.05 1.82
N ALA A 76 1.16 4.11 2.35
CA ALA A 76 2.46 4.42 2.94
C ALA A 76 3.41 5.05 1.92
N MET A 77 3.44 4.51 0.69
CA MET A 77 4.24 5.05 -0.40
C MET A 77 3.78 6.46 -0.79
N ALA A 78 2.46 6.70 -0.81
CA ALA A 78 1.90 8.02 -1.10
C ALA A 78 2.36 9.06 -0.05
N ILE A 79 2.30 8.68 1.22
CA ILE A 79 2.72 9.55 2.32
C ILE A 79 4.21 9.89 2.18
N ALA A 80 5.05 8.88 1.95
CA ALA A 80 6.49 9.07 1.82
C ALA A 80 6.84 9.99 0.65
N LYS A 81 6.20 9.79 -0.50
CA LYS A 81 6.43 10.60 -1.69
C LYS A 81 5.97 12.05 -1.47
N ARG A 82 4.77 12.23 -0.92
CA ARG A 82 4.23 13.55 -0.61
C ARG A 82 5.13 14.33 0.32
N ASP A 83 5.57 13.71 1.41
CA ASP A 83 6.38 14.38 2.43
C ASP A 83 7.76 14.75 1.90
N GLU A 84 8.35 13.91 1.06
CA GLU A 84 9.64 14.17 0.45
C GLU A 84 9.58 15.31 -0.56
N CYS A 85 8.50 15.37 -1.35
CA CYS A 85 8.31 16.44 -2.34
C CYS A 85 7.76 17.72 -1.72
N GLY A 86 7.22 17.68 -0.50
CA GLY A 86 6.72 18.83 0.22
C GLY A 86 5.45 19.44 -0.33
N THR A 87 4.72 18.73 -1.18
CA THR A 87 3.50 19.24 -1.81
C THR A 87 2.53 18.10 -2.11
N LEU A 88 1.23 18.45 -2.13
CA LEU A 88 0.17 17.52 -2.48
C LEU A 88 -0.09 17.45 -3.98
N SER A 89 0.43 18.38 -4.74
CA SER A 89 0.15 18.50 -6.18
C SER A 89 1.44 18.33 -7.01
N GLU A 90 2.10 17.25 -6.80
CA GLU A 90 3.31 16.93 -7.57
C GLU A 90 3.01 16.45 -9.00
#